data_2d6f31c99b76233ad71f07bcaf411a2b
#
_entry.id   2d6f31c99b76233ad71f07bcaf411a2b
#
_cell.length_a   1.000
_cell.length_b   1.000
_cell.length_c   1.000
_cell.angle_alpha   90.00
_cell.angle_beta   90.00
_cell.angle_gamma   90.00
#
_symmetry.space_group_name_H-M   'P 1'
#
loop_
_entity.id
_entity.type
_entity.pdbx_description
1 polymer ?
#
loop_
_entity_poly.entity_id
_entity_poly.type
_entity_poly.pdbx_seq_one_letter_code
_entity_poly.pdbx_strand_id
1 'polypeptide(L)'
;MKHLIIKLYLLTTFCCFSQNEQERFRIVASEFQSSYNESNDKDIYGMFDAVMKTYLSLEQTSNLLNTIRSNFGLIENMQFLGINNSAHMYRTTYELGVSDILIALNNKNKISGFFIPKNLSENILKRERNATKMIFPFKEEAFVFWGGETKEANYHMADINQQYAYDILMVADGSSHKGDPTKNESYFVFGKDIIAPCDAKVVKVIDGIKDNIPGEINMKDLTGNTIILKTANQEYVLFAHLKLNSILVQEGNLVKQGQVIGQCGNSGNTSEAHLHLQLQNTADLFNTVGAKLYFEEIIVNGVVKKDYMPVKEDFVKNKRKFTD
;
A
#
# COMPACT_ATOMS: atom_id res chain seq x y z
N MET A 1 -17.15 -5.30 -60.44
CA MET A 1 -16.19 -4.36 -59.80
C MET A 1 -16.32 -4.52 -58.28
N LYS A 2 -15.31 -5.15 -57.63
CA LYS A 2 -15.31 -5.36 -56.19
C LYS A 2 -14.56 -4.20 -55.55
N HIS A 3 -15.24 -3.40 -54.74
CA HIS A 3 -14.62 -2.34 -53.94
C HIS A 3 -13.98 -2.95 -52.70
N LEU A 4 -12.64 -2.90 -52.67
CA LEU A 4 -11.81 -3.27 -51.51
C LEU A 4 -11.77 -2.07 -50.56
N ILE A 5 -12.43 -2.17 -49.40
CA ILE A 5 -12.36 -1.17 -48.36
C ILE A 5 -11.19 -1.56 -47.44
N ILE A 6 -10.08 -0.81 -47.57
CA ILE A 6 -8.94 -0.90 -46.65
C ILE A 6 -9.30 -0.12 -45.38
N LYS A 7 -9.58 -0.81 -44.29
CA LYS A 7 -9.66 -0.19 -42.96
C LYS A 7 -8.22 0.06 -42.43
N LEU A 8 -7.86 1.33 -42.45
CA LEU A 8 -6.63 1.82 -41.83
C LEU A 8 -6.82 1.86 -40.31
N TYR A 9 -6.25 0.88 -39.57
CA TYR A 9 -6.17 0.94 -38.12
C TYR A 9 -5.06 1.92 -37.72
N LEU A 10 -5.46 3.11 -37.24
CA LEU A 10 -4.55 4.03 -36.58
C LEU A 10 -4.21 3.39 -35.22
N LEU A 11 -3.03 2.75 -35.12
CA LEU A 11 -2.42 2.44 -33.83
C LEU A 11 -1.94 3.76 -33.21
N THR A 12 -2.72 4.35 -32.35
CA THR A 12 -2.23 5.37 -31.42
C THR A 12 -1.36 4.68 -30.37
N THR A 13 -0.07 4.64 -30.60
CA THR A 13 0.90 4.31 -29.56
C THR A 13 0.83 5.42 -28.51
N PHE A 14 0.16 5.14 -27.40
CA PHE A 14 0.35 5.90 -26.17
C PHE A 14 1.79 5.67 -25.74
N CYS A 15 2.68 6.60 -26.10
CA CYS A 15 3.98 6.72 -25.44
C CYS A 15 3.72 7.16 -23.99
N CYS A 16 3.53 6.22 -23.07
CA CYS A 16 3.88 6.46 -21.69
C CYS A 16 5.36 6.79 -21.69
N PHE A 17 5.72 8.05 -21.43
CA PHE A 17 7.08 8.43 -21.08
C PHE A 17 7.34 7.83 -19.67
N SER A 18 7.61 6.54 -19.62
CA SER A 18 8.36 5.93 -18.54
C SER A 18 9.73 6.63 -18.56
N GLN A 19 10.07 7.38 -17.50
CA GLN A 19 11.43 7.88 -17.34
C GLN A 19 12.31 6.64 -17.24
N ASN A 20 13.06 6.34 -18.30
CA ASN A 20 13.95 5.20 -18.33
C ASN A 20 15.13 5.46 -17.39
N GLU A 21 15.45 4.46 -16.58
CA GLU A 21 16.66 4.47 -15.78
C GLU A 21 17.90 4.70 -16.66
N GLN A 22 18.73 5.66 -16.29
CA GLN A 22 19.99 5.90 -17.00
C GLN A 22 21.00 4.80 -16.64
N GLU A 23 21.65 4.21 -17.64
CA GLU A 23 22.60 3.10 -17.50
C GLU A 23 23.68 3.35 -16.43
N ARG A 24 24.25 4.57 -16.37
CA ARG A 24 25.26 4.93 -15.38
C ARG A 24 24.74 4.86 -13.93
N PHE A 25 23.47 5.16 -13.70
CA PHE A 25 22.85 5.04 -12.37
C PHE A 25 22.59 3.59 -12.02
N ARG A 26 22.11 2.79 -12.98
CA ARG A 26 21.91 1.36 -12.81
C ARG A 26 23.20 0.63 -12.41
N ILE A 27 24.33 0.99 -13.06
CA ILE A 27 25.64 0.43 -12.72
C ILE A 27 26.02 0.79 -11.27
N VAL A 28 25.95 2.07 -10.89
CA VAL A 28 26.30 2.53 -9.53
C VAL A 28 25.38 1.92 -8.48
N ALA A 29 24.07 1.80 -8.74
CA ALA A 29 23.14 1.15 -7.80
C ALA A 29 23.47 -0.34 -7.61
N SER A 30 23.83 -1.05 -8.68
CA SER A 30 24.25 -2.45 -8.62
C SER A 30 25.55 -2.63 -7.85
N GLU A 31 26.56 -1.77 -8.09
CA GLU A 31 27.82 -1.78 -7.35
C GLU A 31 27.61 -1.45 -5.87
N PHE A 32 26.71 -0.51 -5.57
CA PHE A 32 26.33 -0.18 -4.19
C PHE A 32 25.71 -1.40 -3.49
N GLN A 33 24.75 -2.07 -4.14
CA GLN A 33 24.10 -3.27 -3.59
C GLN A 33 25.13 -4.37 -3.31
N SER A 34 26.04 -4.65 -4.25
CA SER A 34 27.08 -5.69 -4.07
C SER A 34 27.98 -5.34 -2.89
N SER A 35 28.56 -4.12 -2.89
CA SER A 35 29.45 -3.68 -1.81
C SER A 35 28.76 -3.63 -0.43
N TYR A 36 27.49 -3.24 -0.41
CA TYR A 36 26.67 -3.24 0.81
C TYR A 36 26.50 -4.67 1.37
N ASN A 37 26.16 -5.62 0.51
CA ASN A 37 25.94 -7.01 0.90
C ASN A 37 27.24 -7.72 1.32
N GLU A 38 28.37 -7.32 0.75
CA GLU A 38 29.70 -7.80 1.12
C GLU A 38 30.29 -7.09 2.34
N SER A 39 29.59 -6.12 2.94
CA SER A 39 30.07 -5.27 4.02
C SER A 39 31.35 -4.49 3.67
N ASN A 40 31.52 -4.17 2.39
CA ASN A 40 32.66 -3.45 1.87
C ASN A 40 32.42 -1.92 1.88
N ASP A 41 32.39 -1.35 3.07
CA ASP A 41 32.07 0.08 3.28
C ASP A 41 33.12 1.01 2.66
N LYS A 42 34.35 0.55 2.48
CA LYS A 42 35.42 1.33 1.81
C LYS A 42 35.11 1.55 0.34
N ASP A 43 34.59 0.55 -0.34
CA ASP A 43 34.21 0.66 -1.75
C ASP A 43 33.03 1.60 -1.92
N ILE A 44 31.99 1.50 -1.04
CA ILE A 44 30.89 2.45 -1.03
C ILE A 44 31.39 3.89 -0.78
N TYR A 45 32.27 4.08 0.20
CA TYR A 45 32.90 5.38 0.42
C TYR A 45 33.73 5.84 -0.80
N GLY A 46 34.37 4.90 -1.52
CA GLY A 46 35.05 5.14 -2.78
C GLY A 46 34.15 5.62 -3.91
N MET A 47 32.86 5.29 -3.89
CA MET A 47 31.86 5.77 -4.85
C MET A 47 31.49 7.24 -4.62
N PHE A 48 31.67 7.79 -3.44
CA PHE A 48 31.35 9.19 -3.11
C PHE A 48 32.31 10.16 -3.80
N ASP A 49 31.80 11.29 -4.24
CA ASP A 49 32.62 12.39 -4.72
C ASP A 49 33.31 13.14 -3.56
N ALA A 50 34.15 14.13 -3.92
CA ALA A 50 34.92 14.88 -2.93
C ALA A 50 34.02 15.71 -1.99
N VAL A 51 32.88 16.20 -2.49
CA VAL A 51 31.92 17.00 -1.69
C VAL A 51 31.20 16.10 -0.69
N MET A 52 30.68 14.95 -1.12
CA MET A 52 30.06 13.99 -0.21
C MET A 52 31.01 13.55 0.90
N LYS A 53 32.31 13.34 0.59
CA LYS A 53 33.33 12.96 1.57
C LYS A 53 33.63 14.03 2.61
N THR A 54 33.26 15.29 2.36
CA THR A 54 33.38 16.36 3.38
C THR A 54 32.23 16.31 4.39
N TYR A 55 31.06 15.80 3.99
CA TYR A 55 29.88 15.68 4.85
C TYR A 55 29.79 14.35 5.57
N LEU A 56 30.33 13.29 4.98
CA LEU A 56 30.21 11.93 5.49
C LEU A 56 31.59 11.24 5.41
N SER A 57 32.30 11.16 6.55
CA SER A 57 33.59 10.48 6.64
C SER A 57 33.42 8.95 6.45
N LEU A 58 34.54 8.22 6.22
CA LEU A 58 34.50 6.75 6.11
C LEU A 58 33.89 6.12 7.37
N GLU A 59 34.26 6.59 8.56
CA GLU A 59 33.73 6.11 9.83
C GLU A 59 32.22 6.33 9.95
N GLN A 60 31.77 7.54 9.61
CA GLN A 60 30.32 7.86 9.61
C GLN A 60 29.56 7.04 8.56
N THR A 61 30.16 6.81 7.39
CA THR A 61 29.61 5.93 6.35
C THR A 61 29.44 4.52 6.87
N SER A 62 30.49 3.96 7.48
CA SER A 62 30.44 2.59 8.05
C SER A 62 29.40 2.48 9.16
N ASN A 63 29.34 3.45 10.06
CA ASN A 63 28.34 3.47 11.14
C ASN A 63 26.90 3.53 10.59
N LEU A 64 26.65 4.34 9.57
CA LEU A 64 25.36 4.40 8.89
C LEU A 64 25.00 3.06 8.25
N LEU A 65 25.90 2.49 7.44
CA LEU A 65 25.66 1.23 6.73
C LEU A 65 25.50 0.06 7.71
N ASN A 66 26.25 0.02 8.80
CA ASN A 66 26.11 -0.98 9.86
C ASN A 66 24.74 -0.86 10.57
N THR A 67 24.30 0.36 10.83
CA THR A 67 22.95 0.60 11.39
C THR A 67 21.87 0.07 10.47
N ILE A 68 21.99 0.32 9.15
CA ILE A 68 21.04 -0.18 8.15
C ILE A 68 21.08 -1.71 8.11
N ARG A 69 22.26 -2.34 8.02
CA ARG A 69 22.40 -3.81 8.00
C ARG A 69 21.83 -4.46 9.25
N SER A 70 22.07 -3.87 10.42
CA SER A 70 21.55 -4.41 11.70
C SER A 70 20.02 -4.35 11.77
N ASN A 71 19.40 -3.34 11.14
CA ASN A 71 17.95 -3.15 11.19
C ASN A 71 17.22 -3.85 10.06
N PHE A 72 17.84 -3.97 8.88
CA PHE A 72 17.15 -4.39 7.64
C PHE A 72 17.77 -5.64 6.99
N GLY A 73 18.96 -6.05 7.38
CA GLY A 73 19.66 -7.16 6.74
C GLY A 73 20.29 -6.75 5.40
N LEU A 74 20.50 -7.74 4.52
CA LEU A 74 21.09 -7.56 3.19
C LEU A 74 20.05 -7.00 2.20
N ILE A 75 20.52 -6.34 1.14
CA ILE A 75 19.68 -5.85 0.05
C ILE A 75 19.33 -7.01 -0.90
N GLU A 76 18.06 -7.34 -1.02
CA GLU A 76 17.55 -8.32 -2.00
C GLU A 76 17.40 -7.71 -3.40
N ASN A 77 16.89 -6.46 -3.48
CA ASN A 77 16.62 -5.80 -4.75
C ASN A 77 16.63 -4.27 -4.62
N MET A 78 17.03 -3.59 -5.69
CA MET A 78 16.90 -2.14 -5.87
C MET A 78 16.12 -1.86 -7.15
N GLN A 79 14.86 -1.45 -7.02
CA GLN A 79 13.96 -1.15 -8.14
C GLN A 79 13.95 0.35 -8.42
N PHE A 80 14.29 0.76 -9.63
CA PHE A 80 14.16 2.14 -10.06
C PHE A 80 12.68 2.58 -10.08
N LEU A 81 12.37 3.70 -9.42
CA LEU A 81 11.03 4.26 -9.34
C LEU A 81 10.85 5.51 -10.22
N GLY A 82 11.93 6.27 -10.45
CA GLY A 82 11.87 7.51 -11.19
C GLY A 82 12.99 8.47 -10.83
N ILE A 83 12.90 9.69 -11.36
CA ILE A 83 13.89 10.76 -11.15
C ILE A 83 13.25 11.87 -10.34
N ASN A 84 13.91 12.27 -9.25
CA ASN A 84 13.54 13.40 -8.42
C ASN A 84 14.70 14.41 -8.37
N ASN A 85 14.54 15.59 -8.96
CA ASN A 85 15.56 16.65 -8.98
C ASN A 85 16.97 16.16 -9.38
N SER A 86 17.08 15.40 -10.48
CA SER A 86 18.30 14.75 -10.97
C SER A 86 18.86 13.57 -10.17
N ALA A 87 18.30 13.25 -9.01
CA ALA A 87 18.57 12.01 -8.29
C ALA A 87 17.68 10.87 -8.80
N HIS A 88 18.23 9.68 -8.95
CA HIS A 88 17.43 8.47 -9.17
C HIS A 88 16.94 7.93 -7.84
N MET A 89 15.66 7.60 -7.78
CA MET A 89 15.03 7.01 -6.61
C MET A 89 14.88 5.50 -6.83
N TYR A 90 15.38 4.74 -5.86
CA TYR A 90 15.31 3.29 -5.85
C TYR A 90 14.53 2.80 -4.64
N ARG A 91 13.48 2.03 -4.87
CA ARG A 91 12.89 1.20 -3.82
C ARG A 91 13.80 0.04 -3.52
N THR A 92 14.35 0.03 -2.33
CA THR A 92 15.31 -0.97 -1.89
C THR A 92 14.61 -1.95 -0.96
N THR A 93 14.51 -3.20 -1.41
CA THR A 93 14.00 -4.33 -0.61
C THR A 93 15.18 -4.99 0.09
N TYR A 94 15.06 -5.15 1.39
CA TYR A 94 16.03 -5.83 2.25
C TYR A 94 15.41 -7.13 2.78
N GLU A 95 16.21 -8.00 3.39
CA GLU A 95 15.72 -9.23 4.05
C GLU A 95 14.63 -8.96 5.07
N LEU A 96 14.73 -7.83 5.82
CA LEU A 96 13.86 -7.50 6.94
C LEU A 96 13.00 -6.25 6.70
N GLY A 97 13.02 -5.66 5.49
CA GLY A 97 12.23 -4.46 5.24
C GLY A 97 12.40 -3.82 3.88
N VAL A 98 11.81 -2.65 3.72
CA VAL A 98 11.87 -1.84 2.50
C VAL A 98 12.17 -0.39 2.86
N SER A 99 13.02 0.26 2.07
CA SER A 99 13.26 1.71 2.16
C SER A 99 13.58 2.27 0.78
N ASP A 100 13.32 3.54 0.58
CA ASP A 100 13.74 4.21 -0.66
C ASP A 100 15.14 4.79 -0.47
N ILE A 101 15.98 4.69 -1.51
CA ILE A 101 17.30 5.30 -1.58
C ILE A 101 17.32 6.27 -2.76
N LEU A 102 17.74 7.50 -2.53
CA LEU A 102 17.98 8.49 -3.58
C LEU A 102 19.48 8.59 -3.84
N ILE A 103 19.88 8.43 -5.10
CA ILE A 103 21.27 8.52 -5.56
C ILE A 103 21.36 9.62 -6.62
N ALA A 104 22.18 10.62 -6.38
CA ALA A 104 22.58 11.61 -7.39
C ALA A 104 24.02 11.35 -7.81
N LEU A 105 24.30 11.48 -9.11
CA LEU A 105 25.66 11.29 -9.67
C LEU A 105 26.17 12.57 -10.32
N ASN A 106 27.44 12.84 -10.10
CA ASN A 106 28.15 13.86 -10.88
C ASN A 106 28.58 13.35 -12.28
N ASN A 107 29.24 14.20 -13.07
CA ASN A 107 29.67 13.86 -14.44
C ASN A 107 30.78 12.77 -14.52
N LYS A 108 31.36 12.40 -13.38
CA LYS A 108 32.36 11.33 -13.26
C LYS A 108 31.80 10.03 -12.71
N ASN A 109 30.46 9.90 -12.70
CA ASN A 109 29.70 8.78 -12.11
C ASN A 109 29.99 8.55 -10.61
N LYS A 110 30.43 9.59 -9.89
CA LYS A 110 30.57 9.54 -8.43
C LYS A 110 29.29 10.01 -7.78
N ILE A 111 28.91 9.39 -6.66
CA ILE A 111 27.76 9.75 -5.86
C ILE A 111 28.01 11.14 -5.28
N SER A 112 27.26 12.13 -5.75
CA SER A 112 27.28 13.52 -5.31
C SER A 112 26.12 13.86 -4.34
N GLY A 113 25.19 12.93 -4.17
CA GLY A 113 24.10 12.99 -3.21
C GLY A 113 23.61 11.58 -2.90
N PHE A 114 23.47 11.30 -1.62
CA PHE A 114 22.97 10.03 -1.11
C PHE A 114 22.00 10.33 0.03
N PHE A 115 20.77 9.90 -0.10
CA PHE A 115 19.75 10.15 0.90
C PHE A 115 18.91 8.90 1.14
N ILE A 116 18.80 8.55 2.41
CA ILE A 116 17.89 7.51 2.88
C ILE A 116 16.90 8.20 3.82
N PRO A 117 15.60 8.16 3.53
CA PRO A 117 14.60 8.79 4.37
C PRO A 117 14.68 8.33 5.82
N LYS A 118 14.47 9.27 6.73
CA LYS A 118 14.66 9.08 8.18
C LYS A 118 13.74 8.04 8.83
N ASN A 119 12.78 7.49 8.09
CA ASN A 119 11.79 6.51 8.57
C ASN A 119 12.33 5.07 8.64
N LEU A 120 13.66 4.89 8.63
CA LEU A 120 14.36 3.62 8.89
C LEU A 120 14.20 3.09 10.33
N SER A 121 13.38 3.71 11.17
CA SER A 121 13.40 3.49 12.62
C SER A 121 12.52 2.35 13.14
N GLU A 122 11.80 1.65 12.31
CA GLU A 122 11.10 0.42 12.71
C GLU A 122 11.49 -0.72 11.77
N ASN A 123 11.88 -1.86 12.32
CA ASN A 123 12.10 -3.11 11.58
C ASN A 123 10.86 -3.37 10.69
N ILE A 124 10.94 -3.00 9.42
CA ILE A 124 9.86 -3.25 8.47
C ILE A 124 9.95 -4.72 8.07
N LEU A 125 9.46 -5.60 8.93
CA LEU A 125 9.40 -7.03 8.65
C LEU A 125 8.52 -7.24 7.41
N LYS A 126 9.11 -7.78 6.37
CA LYS A 126 8.35 -8.24 5.19
C LYS A 126 7.42 -9.36 5.65
N ARG A 127 6.12 -9.13 5.51
CA ARG A 127 5.10 -10.07 5.95
C ARG A 127 4.42 -10.67 4.71
N GLU A 128 4.35 -11.99 4.64
CA GLU A 128 3.64 -12.64 3.54
C GLU A 128 2.12 -12.55 3.74
N ARG A 129 1.63 -12.86 4.96
CA ARG A 129 0.21 -12.87 5.32
C ARG A 129 -0.01 -12.64 6.81
N ASN A 130 -1.27 -12.46 7.22
CA ASN A 130 -1.62 -12.40 8.64
C ASN A 130 -1.42 -13.76 9.35
N ALA A 131 -0.92 -13.67 10.58
CA ALA A 131 -0.93 -14.76 11.56
C ALA A 131 -2.14 -14.63 12.52
N THR A 132 -2.61 -13.39 12.75
CA THR A 132 -3.80 -13.14 13.57
C THR A 132 -5.05 -13.62 12.84
N LYS A 133 -5.88 -14.37 13.54
CA LYS A 133 -7.19 -14.80 13.02
C LYS A 133 -8.12 -13.60 12.94
N MET A 134 -8.67 -13.34 11.78
CA MET A 134 -9.50 -12.17 11.49
C MET A 134 -10.86 -12.58 10.95
N ILE A 135 -11.89 -11.81 11.34
CA ILE A 135 -13.22 -11.86 10.74
C ILE A 135 -13.35 -10.80 9.66
N PHE A 136 -14.32 -10.91 8.78
CA PHE A 136 -14.59 -9.93 7.73
C PHE A 136 -15.12 -8.62 8.34
N PRO A 137 -14.72 -7.43 7.83
CA PRO A 137 -14.93 -6.15 8.53
C PRO A 137 -16.35 -5.57 8.42
N PHE A 138 -17.30 -6.28 7.85
CA PHE A 138 -18.71 -5.91 7.80
C PHE A 138 -19.60 -6.93 8.50
N LYS A 139 -20.72 -6.47 9.08
CA LYS A 139 -21.75 -7.37 9.63
C LYS A 139 -22.59 -7.99 8.52
N GLU A 140 -22.87 -7.23 7.46
CA GLU A 140 -23.65 -7.61 6.30
C GLU A 140 -22.78 -8.33 5.25
N GLU A 141 -23.42 -8.90 4.24
CA GLU A 141 -22.76 -9.42 3.05
C GLU A 141 -22.26 -8.25 2.19
N ALA A 142 -21.00 -8.34 1.76
CA ALA A 142 -20.38 -7.34 0.90
C ALA A 142 -19.71 -7.99 -0.30
N PHE A 143 -19.39 -7.19 -1.30
CA PHE A 143 -18.85 -7.60 -2.60
C PHE A 143 -17.39 -7.11 -2.72
N VAL A 144 -16.49 -8.00 -3.07
CA VAL A 144 -15.08 -7.69 -3.34
C VAL A 144 -14.97 -7.20 -4.78
N PHE A 145 -14.83 -5.89 -4.96
CA PHE A 145 -14.68 -5.30 -6.29
C PHE A 145 -13.25 -5.46 -6.82
N TRP A 146 -12.24 -5.23 -5.95
CA TRP A 146 -10.84 -5.55 -6.19
C TRP A 146 -10.30 -6.40 -5.05
N GLY A 147 -9.62 -7.49 -5.39
CA GLY A 147 -9.00 -8.43 -4.46
C GLY A 147 -8.36 -9.58 -5.21
N GLY A 148 -7.39 -10.25 -4.58
CA GLY A 148 -6.63 -11.34 -5.18
C GLY A 148 -5.17 -11.01 -5.45
N GLU A 149 -4.46 -11.95 -6.09
CA GLU A 149 -2.99 -11.97 -6.22
C GLU A 149 -2.50 -11.60 -7.64
N THR A 150 -3.39 -11.34 -8.59
CA THR A 150 -3.01 -10.99 -9.96
C THR A 150 -3.45 -9.57 -10.32
N LYS A 151 -2.77 -8.94 -11.29
CA LYS A 151 -3.10 -7.57 -11.72
C LYS A 151 -4.49 -7.47 -12.36
N GLU A 152 -4.98 -8.56 -12.96
CA GLU A 152 -6.30 -8.63 -13.59
C GLU A 152 -7.42 -8.65 -12.54
N ALA A 153 -7.19 -9.33 -11.42
CA ALA A 153 -8.13 -9.41 -10.31
C ALA A 153 -7.99 -8.25 -9.32
N ASN A 154 -6.82 -7.58 -9.30
CA ASN A 154 -6.51 -6.58 -8.30
C ASN A 154 -5.48 -5.57 -8.82
N TYR A 155 -5.93 -4.36 -9.19
CA TYR A 155 -5.03 -3.32 -9.69
C TYR A 155 -4.00 -2.86 -8.66
N HIS A 156 -4.28 -3.02 -7.35
CA HIS A 156 -3.36 -2.69 -6.26
C HIS A 156 -2.04 -3.49 -6.32
N MET A 157 -2.03 -4.61 -7.04
CA MET A 157 -0.81 -5.41 -7.27
C MET A 157 0.29 -4.64 -8.02
N ALA A 158 -0.03 -3.49 -8.61
CA ALA A 158 0.95 -2.63 -9.27
C ALA A 158 1.78 -1.79 -8.29
N ASP A 159 1.30 -1.59 -7.06
CA ASP A 159 1.96 -0.79 -6.02
C ASP A 159 2.24 -1.64 -4.78
N ILE A 160 3.52 -1.77 -4.43
CA ILE A 160 3.97 -2.59 -3.30
C ILE A 160 3.35 -2.15 -1.96
N ASN A 161 3.03 -0.85 -1.81
CA ASN A 161 2.42 -0.31 -0.59
C ASN A 161 1.01 -0.85 -0.37
N GLN A 162 0.30 -1.16 -1.47
CA GLN A 162 -1.10 -1.59 -1.46
C GLN A 162 -1.28 -3.02 -1.94
N GLN A 163 -0.18 -3.76 -2.19
CA GLN A 163 -0.29 -5.15 -2.65
C GLN A 163 -1.29 -5.92 -1.81
N TYR A 164 -2.17 -6.67 -2.48
CA TYR A 164 -3.23 -7.48 -1.89
C TYR A 164 -4.34 -6.72 -1.16
N ALA A 165 -4.40 -5.38 -1.27
CA ALA A 165 -5.52 -4.61 -0.71
C ALA A 165 -6.84 -5.02 -1.35
N TYR A 166 -7.91 -4.77 -0.61
CA TYR A 166 -9.29 -4.96 -1.07
C TYR A 166 -9.99 -3.63 -1.24
N ASP A 167 -10.77 -3.48 -2.31
CA ASP A 167 -11.84 -2.51 -2.39
C ASP A 167 -13.17 -3.26 -2.27
N ILE A 168 -13.89 -2.97 -1.18
CA ILE A 168 -15.10 -3.69 -0.78
C ILE A 168 -16.28 -2.74 -0.82
N LEU A 169 -17.32 -3.13 -1.54
CA LEU A 169 -18.57 -2.40 -1.61
C LEU A 169 -19.78 -3.34 -1.39
N MET A 170 -20.99 -2.82 -1.50
CA MET A 170 -22.20 -3.61 -1.48
C MET A 170 -22.94 -3.45 -2.79
N VAL A 171 -23.47 -4.52 -3.31
CA VAL A 171 -24.21 -4.53 -4.59
C VAL A 171 -25.58 -5.20 -4.43
N ALA A 172 -26.54 -4.67 -5.15
CA ALA A 172 -27.86 -5.30 -5.32
C ALA A 172 -28.26 -5.17 -6.79
N ASP A 173 -28.80 -6.22 -7.37
CA ASP A 173 -29.21 -6.28 -8.77
C ASP A 173 -28.11 -5.82 -9.76
N GLY A 174 -26.85 -6.13 -9.41
CA GLY A 174 -25.66 -5.80 -10.24
C GLY A 174 -25.22 -4.32 -10.17
N SER A 175 -25.76 -3.51 -9.27
CA SER A 175 -25.41 -2.10 -9.07
C SER A 175 -24.87 -1.87 -7.66
N SER A 176 -23.89 -0.94 -7.51
CA SER A 176 -23.37 -0.45 -6.22
C SER A 176 -24.30 0.58 -5.56
N HIS A 177 -25.26 1.12 -6.31
CA HIS A 177 -26.16 2.18 -5.84
C HIS A 177 -27.59 2.02 -6.40
N LYS A 178 -28.52 2.75 -5.77
CA LYS A 178 -29.90 2.89 -6.24
C LYS A 178 -30.33 4.36 -6.11
N GLY A 179 -30.77 4.95 -7.21
CA GLY A 179 -31.20 6.36 -7.26
C GLY A 179 -30.15 7.25 -7.93
N ASP A 180 -29.95 8.44 -7.38
CA ASP A 180 -29.05 9.45 -7.95
C ASP A 180 -27.57 9.06 -7.73
N PRO A 181 -26.79 8.73 -8.78
CA PRO A 181 -25.41 8.28 -8.63
C PRO A 181 -24.44 9.40 -8.15
N THR A 182 -24.88 10.66 -8.11
CA THR A 182 -24.07 11.78 -7.62
C THR A 182 -24.18 11.98 -6.11
N LYS A 183 -24.98 11.15 -5.43
CA LYS A 183 -25.20 11.22 -3.98
C LYS A 183 -24.63 10.00 -3.29
N ASN A 184 -23.79 10.22 -2.27
CA ASN A 184 -23.21 9.14 -1.47
C ASN A 184 -24.27 8.24 -0.85
N GLU A 185 -25.37 8.81 -0.37
CA GLU A 185 -26.49 8.08 0.27
C GLU A 185 -27.20 7.11 -0.68
N SER A 186 -26.99 7.23 -1.99
CA SER A 186 -27.49 6.28 -2.99
C SER A 186 -26.69 4.97 -3.00
N TYR A 187 -25.46 4.97 -2.51
CA TYR A 187 -24.57 3.79 -2.51
C TYR A 187 -24.85 2.90 -1.31
N PHE A 188 -25.05 1.60 -1.55
CA PHE A 188 -25.48 0.66 -0.52
C PHE A 188 -24.49 0.50 0.63
N VAL A 189 -23.20 0.70 0.39
CA VAL A 189 -22.14 0.57 1.39
C VAL A 189 -21.92 1.86 2.17
N PHE A 190 -22.35 3.03 1.67
CA PHE A 190 -22.14 4.30 2.34
C PHE A 190 -22.84 4.35 3.70
N GLY A 191 -22.10 4.71 4.73
CA GLY A 191 -22.61 4.75 6.12
C GLY A 191 -22.79 3.39 6.79
N LYS A 192 -22.38 2.28 6.15
CA LYS A 192 -22.37 0.96 6.77
C LYS A 192 -21.29 0.85 7.84
N ASP A 193 -21.62 0.21 8.95
CA ASP A 193 -20.69 -0.01 10.05
C ASP A 193 -19.51 -0.87 9.63
N ILE A 194 -18.33 -0.40 9.98
CA ILE A 194 -17.08 -1.15 9.87
C ILE A 194 -16.71 -1.66 11.25
N ILE A 195 -16.43 -2.95 11.35
CA ILE A 195 -16.08 -3.61 12.60
C ILE A 195 -14.60 -4.02 12.62
N ALA A 196 -13.99 -3.98 13.81
CA ALA A 196 -12.64 -4.48 14.03
C ALA A 196 -12.56 -5.98 13.71
N PRO A 197 -11.65 -6.42 12.81
CA PRO A 197 -11.57 -7.82 12.40
C PRO A 197 -10.94 -8.73 13.47
N CYS A 198 -10.27 -8.16 14.45
CA CYS A 198 -9.62 -8.86 15.56
C CYS A 198 -9.44 -7.92 16.76
N ASP A 199 -9.03 -8.48 17.90
CA ASP A 199 -8.52 -7.68 19.02
C ASP A 199 -7.24 -6.96 18.60
N ALA A 200 -7.19 -5.63 18.77
CA ALA A 200 -6.08 -4.82 18.32
C ALA A 200 -5.98 -3.48 19.08
N LYS A 201 -4.86 -2.78 18.89
CA LYS A 201 -4.66 -1.40 19.34
C LYS A 201 -4.80 -0.44 18.16
N VAL A 202 -5.55 0.62 18.34
CA VAL A 202 -5.59 1.74 17.37
C VAL A 202 -4.27 2.49 17.45
N VAL A 203 -3.55 2.58 16.33
CA VAL A 203 -2.23 3.24 16.26
C VAL A 203 -2.23 4.48 15.39
N LYS A 204 -3.25 4.66 14.55
CA LYS A 204 -3.41 5.87 13.72
C LYS A 204 -4.89 6.13 13.48
N VAL A 205 -5.26 7.42 13.56
CA VAL A 205 -6.58 7.93 13.17
C VAL A 205 -6.40 9.22 12.37
N ILE A 206 -7.06 9.30 11.21
CA ILE A 206 -7.22 10.52 10.42
C ILE A 206 -8.71 10.70 10.24
N ASP A 207 -9.25 11.86 10.62
CA ASP A 207 -10.66 12.21 10.45
C ASP A 207 -10.80 13.68 10.04
N GLY A 208 -12.00 14.11 9.70
CA GLY A 208 -12.29 15.48 9.29
C GLY A 208 -12.19 15.75 7.80
N ILE A 209 -11.86 14.75 6.98
CA ILE A 209 -11.83 14.84 5.52
C ILE A 209 -13.23 14.61 4.98
N LYS A 210 -13.74 15.56 4.17
CA LYS A 210 -15.08 15.46 3.59
C LYS A 210 -15.18 14.31 2.62
N ASP A 211 -16.35 13.65 2.62
CA ASP A 211 -16.70 12.71 1.56
C ASP A 211 -16.80 13.44 0.22
N ASN A 212 -16.27 12.83 -0.83
CA ASN A 212 -16.34 13.36 -2.19
C ASN A 212 -17.78 13.32 -2.72
N ILE A 213 -18.06 14.13 -3.70
CA ILE A 213 -19.21 13.89 -4.60
C ILE A 213 -18.83 12.68 -5.47
N PRO A 214 -19.67 11.62 -5.55
CA PRO A 214 -19.34 10.48 -6.41
C PRO A 214 -18.99 10.90 -7.85
N GLY A 215 -17.88 10.36 -8.37
CA GLY A 215 -17.27 10.77 -9.63
C GLY A 215 -16.13 11.79 -9.48
N GLU A 216 -16.02 12.51 -8.37
CA GLU A 216 -14.90 13.40 -8.04
C GLU A 216 -13.92 12.69 -7.11
N ILE A 217 -12.64 13.08 -7.17
CA ILE A 217 -11.59 12.49 -6.32
C ILE A 217 -10.79 13.57 -5.62
N ASN A 218 -10.35 13.29 -4.38
CA ASN A 218 -9.46 14.15 -3.61
C ASN A 218 -8.03 13.60 -3.63
N MET A 219 -7.21 14.10 -4.54
CA MET A 219 -5.81 13.69 -4.67
C MET A 219 -4.88 14.26 -3.60
N LYS A 220 -5.37 15.18 -2.75
CA LYS A 220 -4.57 15.79 -1.69
C LYS A 220 -4.50 14.88 -0.47
N ASP A 221 -5.61 14.26 -0.11
CA ASP A 221 -5.76 13.44 1.10
C ASP A 221 -6.02 11.98 0.68
N LEU A 222 -5.01 11.31 0.09
CA LEU A 222 -5.16 10.06 -0.65
C LEU A 222 -5.95 8.96 0.08
N THR A 223 -5.70 8.72 1.36
CA THR A 223 -6.40 7.68 2.13
C THR A 223 -7.72 8.14 2.72
N GLY A 224 -8.03 9.45 2.66
CA GLY A 224 -9.21 10.00 3.31
C GLY A 224 -9.22 9.77 4.83
N ASN A 225 -10.39 9.69 5.41
CA ASN A 225 -10.53 9.33 6.83
C ASN A 225 -10.09 7.88 7.01
N THR A 226 -9.21 7.65 7.98
CA THR A 226 -8.41 6.42 8.05
C THR A 226 -8.28 5.94 9.49
N ILE A 227 -8.32 4.63 9.68
CA ILE A 227 -7.94 3.95 10.92
C ILE A 227 -6.84 2.94 10.59
N ILE A 228 -5.80 2.85 11.44
CA ILE A 228 -4.87 1.72 11.43
C ILE A 228 -4.92 1.02 12.78
N LEU A 229 -5.17 -0.28 12.73
CA LEU A 229 -5.13 -1.19 13.88
C LEU A 229 -3.81 -1.95 13.88
N LYS A 230 -3.19 -2.11 15.07
CA LYS A 230 -2.00 -2.94 15.28
C LYS A 230 -2.37 -4.16 16.12
N THR A 231 -2.11 -5.36 15.61
CA THR A 231 -2.33 -6.62 16.31
C THR A 231 -1.17 -6.95 17.26
N ALA A 232 -1.37 -7.93 18.14
CA ALA A 232 -0.31 -8.45 19.00
C ALA A 232 0.86 -9.06 18.20
N ASN A 233 0.60 -9.54 16.98
CA ASN A 233 1.60 -10.10 16.07
C ASN A 233 2.34 -9.05 15.22
N GLN A 234 2.26 -7.77 15.62
CA GLN A 234 2.89 -6.65 14.89
C GLN A 234 2.38 -6.52 13.44
N GLU A 235 1.11 -6.81 13.21
CA GLU A 235 0.41 -6.63 11.94
C GLU A 235 -0.39 -5.35 11.98
N TYR A 236 -0.46 -4.66 10.86
CA TYR A 236 -1.18 -3.41 10.75
C TYR A 236 -2.31 -3.55 9.73
N VAL A 237 -3.53 -3.31 10.16
CA VAL A 237 -4.72 -3.35 9.29
C VAL A 237 -5.20 -1.92 9.08
N LEU A 238 -5.16 -1.46 7.84
CA LEU A 238 -5.58 -0.14 7.44
C LEU A 238 -6.99 -0.19 6.85
N PHE A 239 -7.82 0.75 7.29
CA PHE A 239 -9.16 1.03 6.79
C PHE A 239 -9.17 2.45 6.26
N ALA A 240 -9.41 2.65 4.96
CA ALA A 240 -9.40 3.96 4.33
C ALA A 240 -10.77 4.31 3.71
N HIS A 241 -10.89 5.57 3.29
CA HIS A 241 -12.08 6.17 2.70
C HIS A 241 -13.29 6.20 3.63
N LEU A 242 -13.06 6.23 4.95
CA LEU A 242 -14.13 6.24 5.95
C LEU A 242 -14.96 7.53 5.85
N LYS A 243 -16.22 7.45 6.29
CA LYS A 243 -17.17 8.57 6.29
C LYS A 243 -16.72 9.66 7.26
N LEU A 244 -16.87 10.92 6.85
CA LEU A 244 -16.62 12.09 7.68
C LEU A 244 -17.31 11.98 9.04
N ASN A 245 -16.57 12.23 10.13
CA ASN A 245 -17.06 12.23 11.52
C ASN A 245 -17.72 10.92 11.97
N SER A 246 -17.38 9.79 11.34
CA SER A 246 -17.94 8.49 11.71
C SER A 246 -17.02 7.64 12.58
N ILE A 247 -15.77 8.05 12.76
CA ILE A 247 -14.77 7.29 13.49
C ILE A 247 -15.10 7.32 14.99
N LEU A 248 -15.24 6.14 15.60
CA LEU A 248 -15.66 5.95 16.98
C LEU A 248 -14.51 5.63 17.95
N VAL A 249 -13.28 5.63 17.44
CA VAL A 249 -12.09 5.24 18.20
C VAL A 249 -11.00 6.31 18.08
N GLN A 250 -10.07 6.30 19.03
CA GLN A 250 -8.93 7.21 19.09
C GLN A 250 -7.63 6.43 19.17
N GLU A 251 -6.53 7.05 18.76
CA GLU A 251 -5.19 6.47 18.93
C GLU A 251 -4.94 6.07 20.38
N GLY A 252 -4.39 4.87 20.57
CA GLY A 252 -4.17 4.27 21.88
C GLY A 252 -5.29 3.37 22.37
N ASN A 253 -6.53 3.48 21.85
CA ASN A 253 -7.64 2.61 22.25
C ASN A 253 -7.34 1.14 21.93
N LEU A 254 -7.84 0.25 22.78
CA LEU A 254 -7.94 -1.18 22.53
C LEU A 254 -9.33 -1.48 21.99
N VAL A 255 -9.40 -2.12 20.84
CA VAL A 255 -10.66 -2.58 20.24
C VAL A 255 -10.78 -4.09 20.33
N LYS A 256 -12.02 -4.56 20.41
CA LYS A 256 -12.36 -5.98 20.41
C LYS A 256 -12.88 -6.42 19.05
N GLN A 257 -12.62 -7.68 18.71
CA GLN A 257 -13.16 -8.28 17.49
C GLN A 257 -14.69 -8.09 17.42
N GLY A 258 -15.18 -7.52 16.32
CA GLY A 258 -16.60 -7.22 16.10
C GLY A 258 -17.07 -5.87 16.64
N GLN A 259 -16.20 -5.12 17.34
CA GLN A 259 -16.52 -3.75 17.78
C GLN A 259 -16.63 -2.82 16.58
N VAL A 260 -17.67 -1.98 16.51
CA VAL A 260 -17.81 -0.94 15.49
C VAL A 260 -16.72 0.12 15.73
N ILE A 261 -15.97 0.46 14.68
CA ILE A 261 -14.85 1.42 14.72
C ILE A 261 -15.12 2.68 13.90
N GLY A 262 -16.04 2.63 12.94
CA GLY A 262 -16.40 3.73 12.06
C GLY A 262 -17.39 3.27 11.00
N GLN A 263 -17.62 4.11 9.99
CA GLN A 263 -18.51 3.80 8.87
C GLN A 263 -17.82 3.95 7.53
N CYS A 264 -18.22 3.15 6.55
CA CYS A 264 -17.76 3.25 5.18
C CYS A 264 -18.20 4.58 4.56
N GLY A 265 -17.30 5.25 3.87
CA GLY A 265 -17.52 6.57 3.26
C GLY A 265 -17.01 6.65 1.84
N ASN A 266 -16.70 7.89 1.42
CA ASN A 266 -16.17 8.22 0.09
C ASN A 266 -15.12 9.35 0.18
N SER A 267 -14.27 9.36 1.22
CA SER A 267 -13.28 10.41 1.44
C SER A 267 -11.92 10.06 0.84
N GLY A 268 -11.20 11.03 0.30
CA GLY A 268 -9.86 10.83 -0.25
C GLY A 268 -9.83 10.48 -1.73
N ASN A 269 -8.85 9.69 -2.16
CA ASN A 269 -8.69 9.28 -3.57
C ASN A 269 -9.61 8.12 -3.92
N THR A 270 -10.89 8.41 -3.99
CA THR A 270 -11.96 7.46 -4.32
C THR A 270 -13.02 8.14 -5.16
N SER A 271 -13.59 7.45 -6.14
CA SER A 271 -14.64 7.95 -7.02
C SER A 271 -16.05 7.55 -6.61
N GLU A 272 -16.18 6.52 -5.76
CA GLU A 272 -17.46 6.07 -5.20
C GLU A 272 -17.25 5.43 -3.82
N ALA A 273 -18.32 5.34 -3.03
CA ALA A 273 -18.23 4.78 -1.69
C ALA A 273 -17.77 3.32 -1.71
N HIS A 274 -16.68 3.03 -1.00
CA HIS A 274 -16.17 1.69 -0.75
C HIS A 274 -15.27 1.68 0.48
N LEU A 275 -14.99 0.52 1.02
CA LEU A 275 -13.93 0.32 2.01
C LEU A 275 -12.66 -0.15 1.30
N HIS A 276 -11.60 0.65 1.35
CA HIS A 276 -10.26 0.16 1.07
C HIS A 276 -9.69 -0.46 2.35
N LEU A 277 -9.36 -1.75 2.28
CA LEU A 277 -8.86 -2.56 3.39
C LEU A 277 -7.54 -3.20 3.00
N GLN A 278 -6.49 -3.00 3.80
CA GLN A 278 -5.22 -3.68 3.56
C GLN A 278 -4.55 -4.15 4.84
N LEU A 279 -3.82 -5.25 4.74
CA LEU A 279 -2.83 -5.67 5.71
C LEU A 279 -1.47 -5.11 5.28
N GLN A 280 -0.74 -4.53 6.23
CA GLN A 280 0.58 -3.96 5.96
C GLN A 280 1.54 -4.19 7.13
N ASN A 281 2.81 -3.93 6.93
CA ASN A 281 3.86 -4.23 7.89
C ASN A 281 4.24 -3.07 8.82
N THR A 282 3.74 -1.86 8.61
CA THR A 282 3.98 -0.68 9.46
C THR A 282 2.72 0.16 9.64
N ALA A 283 2.77 1.17 10.53
CA ALA A 283 1.72 2.19 10.66
C ALA A 283 1.88 3.35 9.66
N ASP A 284 2.90 3.35 8.82
CA ASP A 284 3.09 4.37 7.80
C ASP A 284 2.09 4.16 6.65
N LEU A 285 1.57 5.26 6.09
CA LEU A 285 0.58 5.21 5.01
C LEU A 285 1.21 4.93 3.64
N PHE A 286 2.48 5.30 3.46
CA PHE A 286 3.15 5.33 2.15
C PHE A 286 4.47 4.56 2.13
N ASN A 287 5.14 4.40 3.29
CA ASN A 287 6.36 3.61 3.43
C ASN A 287 6.04 2.27 4.09
N THR A 288 5.30 1.44 3.39
CA THR A 288 4.81 0.16 3.89
C THR A 288 4.87 -0.89 2.78
N VAL A 289 4.72 -2.14 3.15
CA VAL A 289 4.57 -3.26 2.20
C VAL A 289 3.26 -3.95 2.52
N GLY A 290 2.41 -4.04 1.51
CA GLY A 290 1.16 -4.79 1.60
C GLY A 290 1.41 -6.28 1.77
N ALA A 291 0.51 -6.95 2.48
CA ALA A 291 0.54 -8.39 2.72
C ALA A 291 -0.83 -9.03 2.49
N LYS A 292 -0.84 -10.33 2.25
CA LYS A 292 -2.08 -11.08 2.03
C LYS A 292 -2.91 -11.12 3.31
N LEU A 293 -4.19 -10.77 3.21
CA LEU A 293 -5.13 -10.78 4.33
C LEU A 293 -6.13 -11.92 4.15
N TYR A 294 -6.06 -12.89 5.05
CA TYR A 294 -6.92 -14.06 5.11
C TYR A 294 -7.92 -13.93 6.26
N PHE A 295 -9.12 -14.45 6.06
CA PHE A 295 -10.16 -14.49 7.08
C PHE A 295 -10.36 -15.92 7.59
N GLU A 296 -10.58 -16.07 8.91
CA GLU A 296 -10.57 -17.36 9.58
C GLU A 296 -11.70 -18.28 9.10
N GLU A 297 -12.95 -17.78 9.13
CA GLU A 297 -14.13 -18.53 8.67
C GLU A 297 -15.19 -17.56 8.15
N ILE A 298 -15.44 -17.60 6.86
CA ILE A 298 -16.39 -16.72 6.15
C ILE A 298 -17.27 -17.54 5.23
N ILE A 299 -18.39 -16.97 4.80
CA ILE A 299 -19.23 -17.51 3.73
C ILE A 299 -18.92 -16.71 2.48
N VAL A 300 -18.48 -17.40 1.43
CA VAL A 300 -18.14 -16.83 0.12
C VAL A 300 -19.06 -17.46 -0.91
N ASN A 301 -19.85 -16.64 -1.61
CA ASN A 301 -20.79 -17.10 -2.64
C ASN A 301 -21.72 -18.22 -2.10
N GLY A 302 -22.17 -18.10 -0.84
CA GLY A 302 -22.99 -19.07 -0.15
C GLY A 302 -22.27 -20.30 0.42
N VAL A 303 -20.95 -20.44 0.21
CA VAL A 303 -20.15 -21.58 0.67
C VAL A 303 -19.23 -21.16 1.82
N VAL A 304 -19.18 -21.96 2.89
CA VAL A 304 -18.25 -21.74 4.01
C VAL A 304 -16.83 -22.00 3.55
N LYS A 305 -15.96 -20.99 3.71
CA LYS A 305 -14.52 -21.09 3.49
C LYS A 305 -13.78 -20.83 4.82
N LYS A 306 -12.67 -21.54 5.00
CA LYS A 306 -11.78 -21.34 6.16
C LYS A 306 -10.42 -20.93 5.67
N ASP A 307 -9.76 -20.04 6.42
CA ASP A 307 -8.45 -19.52 6.10
C ASP A 307 -8.37 -19.10 4.61
N TYR A 308 -9.28 -18.21 4.24
CA TYR A 308 -9.52 -17.84 2.85
C TYR A 308 -9.23 -16.35 2.61
N MET A 309 -8.55 -16.09 1.51
CA MET A 309 -8.31 -14.77 0.95
C MET A 309 -9.32 -14.50 -0.16
N PRO A 310 -10.33 -13.64 0.06
CA PRO A 310 -11.31 -13.31 -0.98
C PRO A 310 -10.66 -12.76 -2.24
N VAL A 311 -11.29 -13.02 -3.37
CA VAL A 311 -10.85 -12.51 -4.67
C VAL A 311 -11.94 -11.65 -5.30
N LYS A 312 -11.59 -10.97 -6.37
CA LYS A 312 -12.53 -10.18 -7.18
C LYS A 312 -13.81 -10.96 -7.48
N GLU A 313 -14.95 -10.28 -7.33
CA GLU A 313 -16.32 -10.79 -7.56
C GLU A 313 -16.83 -11.77 -6.49
N ASP A 314 -16.10 -11.99 -5.40
CA ASP A 314 -16.63 -12.72 -4.26
C ASP A 314 -17.69 -11.90 -3.49
N PHE A 315 -18.82 -12.53 -3.16
CA PHE A 315 -19.75 -12.08 -2.14
C PHE A 315 -19.38 -12.71 -0.81
N VAL A 316 -19.03 -11.87 0.17
CA VAL A 316 -18.45 -12.32 1.42
C VAL A 316 -19.27 -11.85 2.61
N LYS A 317 -19.51 -12.74 3.56
CA LYS A 317 -20.06 -12.42 4.89
C LYS A 317 -19.46 -13.28 5.97
N ASN A 318 -19.51 -12.78 7.19
CA ASN A 318 -19.15 -13.58 8.36
C ASN A 318 -20.09 -14.76 8.53
N LYS A 319 -19.56 -15.94 8.89
CA LYS A 319 -20.37 -17.08 9.31
C LYS A 319 -21.04 -16.81 10.66
N ARG A 320 -20.35 -16.05 11.53
CA ARG A 320 -20.88 -15.64 12.84
C ARG A 320 -22.01 -14.63 12.65
N LYS A 321 -23.14 -14.85 13.34
CA LYS A 321 -24.17 -13.81 13.47
C LYS A 321 -23.74 -12.81 14.53
N PHE A 322 -23.85 -11.53 14.22
CA PHE A 322 -23.73 -10.46 15.21
C PHE A 322 -25.12 -10.24 15.79
N THR A 323 -25.24 -10.37 17.11
CA THR A 323 -26.47 -9.93 17.85
C THR A 323 -26.27 -8.45 18.13
N ASP A 324 -27.27 -7.66 17.78
CA ASP A 324 -27.34 -6.23 18.07
C ASP A 324 -27.26 -5.97 19.58
#